data_ddbc18443485f965b6e19e0f455547fe
#
_entry.id   ddbc18443485f965b6e19e0f455547fe
#
_cell.length_a   1.000
_cell.length_b   1.000
_cell.length_c   1.000
_cell.angle_alpha   90.00
_cell.angle_beta   90.00
_cell.angle_gamma   90.00
#
_symmetry.space_group_name_H-M   'P 1'
#
loop_
_entity.id
_entity.type
_entity.pdbx_description
1 polymer ?
#
loop_
_entity_poly.entity_id
_entity_poly.type
_entity_poly.pdbx_seq_one_letter_code
_entity_poly.pdbx_strand_id
1 'polypeptide(L)'
;MSLKSLETKHLINKGFEPLNLKNPFIHGMAQKNSFKLGTRITPMGAAFYIAPFVNAMVRSGTEEEKNLLFKSMLKFEAFKEVDSTKRGHAFGEKETILDQALRTVTNVKNRQTKAQDKGMEHLESLIEEKHLLDDKVLLFLLNPGEIDKNIAGLIANKFMAKYQRPCCILTKVVDKDGAISYQGSARGCDRTGVNNFKDICAETGCTLYEEGHQGAFGLGIRFSEPGAEEVQGEEILIFLEKTNEALKDISDEPIYWVDYIFEENNIDTDAIISIADHDYLWGKDVDEPFVYIKNLKITKDMIQLLKNTTIKISLPNNCSIIKFGTDEEEFNKLYS
;
A
#
# COMPACT_ATOMS: atom_id res chain seq x y z
N MET A 1 0.05 -6.77 -16.28
CA MET A 1 1.08 -7.28 -17.21
C MET A 1 2.37 -7.46 -16.43
N SER A 2 3.05 -8.60 -16.61
CA SER A 2 4.32 -8.91 -15.94
C SER A 2 5.51 -8.32 -16.71
N LEU A 3 6.46 -7.71 -15.99
CA LEU A 3 7.72 -7.22 -16.56
C LEU A 3 8.74 -8.34 -16.82
N LYS A 4 8.43 -9.60 -16.53
CA LYS A 4 9.25 -10.75 -16.95
C LYS A 4 9.29 -10.91 -18.46
N SER A 5 8.23 -10.49 -19.18
CA SER A 5 8.20 -10.51 -20.64
C SER A 5 8.97 -9.31 -21.23
N LEU A 6 9.90 -9.60 -22.15
CA LEU A 6 10.65 -8.58 -22.89
C LEU A 6 9.74 -7.69 -23.73
N GLU A 7 8.69 -8.26 -24.33
CA GLU A 7 7.69 -7.53 -25.07
C GLU A 7 6.95 -6.51 -24.19
N THR A 8 6.51 -6.95 -23.00
CA THR A 8 5.86 -6.05 -22.02
C THR A 8 6.79 -4.93 -21.59
N LYS A 9 8.07 -5.22 -21.28
CA LYS A 9 9.07 -4.20 -20.97
C LYS A 9 9.23 -3.20 -22.11
N HIS A 10 9.36 -3.69 -23.35
CA HIS A 10 9.49 -2.82 -24.51
C HIS A 10 8.29 -1.89 -24.68
N LEU A 11 7.07 -2.42 -24.62
CA LEU A 11 5.83 -1.65 -24.76
C LEU A 11 5.68 -0.57 -23.67
N ILE A 12 5.99 -0.91 -22.42
CA ILE A 12 5.91 0.01 -21.30
C ILE A 12 6.94 1.13 -21.44
N ASN A 13 8.19 0.79 -21.73
CA ASN A 13 9.25 1.78 -21.90
C ASN A 13 8.94 2.71 -23.09
N LYS A 14 8.46 2.19 -24.21
CA LYS A 14 7.98 2.98 -25.34
C LYS A 14 6.80 3.87 -24.98
N GLY A 15 5.85 3.37 -24.18
CA GLY A 15 4.67 4.13 -23.73
C GLY A 15 5.05 5.32 -22.82
N PHE A 16 6.12 5.19 -22.05
CA PHE A 16 6.59 6.25 -21.16
C PHE A 16 7.56 7.26 -21.81
N GLU A 17 7.99 7.03 -23.05
CA GLU A 17 8.72 8.05 -23.79
C GLU A 17 7.87 9.34 -23.92
N PRO A 18 8.44 10.54 -23.69
CA PRO A 18 7.68 11.80 -23.69
C PRO A 18 6.85 12.03 -24.96
N LEU A 19 7.36 11.61 -26.12
CA LEU A 19 6.65 11.71 -27.40
C LEU A 19 5.42 10.81 -27.51
N ASN A 20 5.39 9.71 -26.73
CA ASN A 20 4.32 8.74 -26.72
C ASN A 20 3.30 8.96 -25.61
N LEU A 21 3.63 9.77 -24.62
CA LEU A 21 2.76 10.08 -23.49
C LEU A 21 1.66 11.07 -23.89
N LYS A 22 0.67 10.56 -24.64
CA LYS A 22 -0.38 11.38 -25.26
C LYS A 22 -1.63 11.56 -24.40
N ASN A 23 -1.77 10.83 -23.30
CA ASN A 23 -2.91 10.98 -22.39
C ASN A 23 -2.72 12.28 -21.57
N PRO A 24 -3.67 13.25 -21.65
CA PRO A 24 -3.49 14.56 -21.00
C PRO A 24 -3.32 14.43 -19.48
N PHE A 25 -4.12 13.58 -18.82
CA PHE A 25 -4.05 13.40 -17.38
C PHE A 25 -2.72 12.79 -16.95
N ILE A 26 -2.28 11.71 -17.60
CA ILE A 26 -1.00 11.06 -17.26
C ILE A 26 0.16 12.02 -17.48
N HIS A 27 0.15 12.76 -18.60
CA HIS A 27 1.15 13.79 -18.87
C HIS A 27 1.15 14.90 -17.79
N GLY A 28 -0.03 15.40 -17.41
CA GLY A 28 -0.17 16.41 -16.36
C GLY A 28 0.32 15.90 -14.99
N MET A 29 0.01 14.65 -14.64
CA MET A 29 0.54 14.01 -13.42
C MET A 29 2.06 13.85 -13.44
N ALA A 30 2.62 13.50 -14.59
CA ALA A 30 4.06 13.39 -14.76
C ALA A 30 4.75 14.75 -14.59
N GLN A 31 4.22 15.80 -15.19
CA GLN A 31 4.73 17.18 -15.01
C GLN A 31 4.65 17.63 -13.56
N LYS A 32 3.51 17.41 -12.90
CA LYS A 32 3.30 17.78 -11.49
C LYS A 32 4.29 17.06 -10.54
N ASN A 33 4.72 15.86 -10.89
CA ASN A 33 5.64 15.04 -10.11
C ASN A 33 7.06 14.99 -10.74
N SER A 34 7.40 15.89 -11.63
CA SER A 34 8.67 15.87 -12.39
C SER A 34 9.91 15.80 -11.50
N PHE A 35 9.91 16.50 -10.37
CA PHE A 35 11.01 16.44 -9.41
C PHE A 35 11.24 15.03 -8.84
N LYS A 36 10.15 14.24 -8.65
CA LYS A 36 10.21 12.89 -8.10
C LYS A 36 10.44 11.82 -9.15
N LEU A 37 9.94 12.04 -10.36
CA LEU A 37 10.05 11.12 -11.49
C LEU A 37 11.38 11.27 -12.25
N GLY A 38 12.13 12.37 -12.03
CA GLY A 38 13.38 12.62 -12.73
C GLY A 38 13.17 12.92 -14.22
N THR A 39 14.14 12.54 -15.03
CA THR A 39 14.16 12.81 -16.47
C THR A 39 13.28 11.88 -17.31
N ARG A 40 12.89 10.75 -16.74
CA ARG A 40 12.03 9.75 -17.41
C ARG A 40 11.04 9.12 -16.43
N ILE A 41 9.90 8.69 -16.94
CA ILE A 41 8.95 7.89 -16.18
C ILE A 41 9.40 6.44 -16.25
N THR A 42 9.57 5.83 -15.09
CA THR A 42 9.83 4.40 -14.97
C THR A 42 8.57 3.66 -14.49
N PRO A 43 8.48 2.31 -14.64
CA PRO A 43 7.36 1.56 -14.10
C PRO A 43 7.17 1.77 -12.59
N MET A 44 8.27 1.80 -11.83
CA MET A 44 8.27 2.09 -10.39
C MET A 44 7.82 3.52 -10.11
N GLY A 45 8.34 4.51 -10.84
CA GLY A 45 7.92 5.90 -10.71
C GLY A 45 6.42 6.09 -10.98
N ALA A 46 5.88 5.43 -12.00
CA ALA A 46 4.44 5.44 -12.28
C ALA A 46 3.63 4.78 -11.16
N ALA A 47 4.10 3.64 -10.62
CA ALA A 47 3.46 2.91 -9.53
C ALA A 47 3.42 3.73 -8.22
N PHE A 48 4.44 4.53 -7.93
CA PHE A 48 4.50 5.34 -6.70
C PHE A 48 3.91 6.75 -6.83
N TYR A 49 4.02 7.40 -7.99
CA TYR A 49 3.69 8.82 -8.13
C TYR A 49 2.50 9.13 -9.05
N ILE A 50 1.95 8.13 -9.75
CA ILE A 50 0.77 8.31 -10.61
C ILE A 50 -0.36 7.39 -10.19
N ALA A 51 -0.13 6.08 -10.15
CA ALA A 51 -1.16 5.09 -9.87
C ALA A 51 -1.88 5.28 -8.52
N PRO A 52 -1.23 5.68 -7.40
CA PRO A 52 -1.92 5.88 -6.13
C PRO A 52 -2.99 6.96 -6.16
N PHE A 53 -2.85 7.98 -7.00
CA PHE A 53 -3.84 9.05 -7.15
C PHE A 53 -5.08 8.55 -7.90
N VAL A 54 -4.87 7.78 -8.98
CA VAL A 54 -5.97 7.13 -9.71
C VAL A 54 -6.69 6.12 -8.82
N ASN A 55 -5.95 5.29 -8.11
CA ASN A 55 -6.52 4.31 -7.18
C ASN A 55 -7.31 4.97 -6.04
N ALA A 56 -6.81 6.09 -5.50
CA ALA A 56 -7.54 6.84 -4.49
C ALA A 56 -8.87 7.39 -5.04
N MET A 57 -8.86 7.93 -6.25
CA MET A 57 -10.06 8.42 -6.91
C MET A 57 -11.09 7.31 -7.14
N VAL A 58 -10.66 6.14 -7.64
CA VAL A 58 -11.54 4.99 -7.87
C VAL A 58 -12.18 4.50 -6.56
N ARG A 59 -11.41 4.45 -5.47
CA ARG A 59 -11.87 3.91 -4.17
C ARG A 59 -12.67 4.91 -3.35
N SER A 60 -12.30 6.19 -3.37
CA SER A 60 -12.77 7.20 -2.40
C SER A 60 -13.31 8.48 -3.05
N GLY A 61 -13.31 8.56 -4.38
CA GLY A 61 -13.91 9.67 -5.13
C GLY A 61 -15.43 9.53 -5.23
N THR A 62 -16.13 10.68 -5.29
CA THR A 62 -17.55 10.72 -5.65
C THR A 62 -17.73 10.41 -7.14
N GLU A 63 -18.96 10.18 -7.57
CA GLU A 63 -19.24 9.94 -9.01
C GLU A 63 -18.85 11.14 -9.88
N GLU A 64 -19.06 12.37 -9.39
CA GLU A 64 -18.67 13.61 -10.07
C GLU A 64 -17.14 13.71 -10.19
N GLU A 65 -16.41 13.40 -9.10
CA GLU A 65 -14.95 13.40 -9.07
C GLU A 65 -14.37 12.35 -10.04
N LYS A 66 -14.93 11.13 -10.07
CA LYS A 66 -14.56 10.07 -11.01
C LYS A 66 -14.84 10.47 -12.46
N ASN A 67 -15.97 11.10 -12.70
CA ASN A 67 -16.35 11.61 -14.03
C ASN A 67 -15.40 12.70 -14.52
N LEU A 68 -14.99 13.61 -13.60
CA LEU A 68 -13.99 14.64 -13.88
C LEU A 68 -12.64 14.00 -14.24
N LEU A 69 -12.18 12.99 -13.50
CA LEU A 69 -10.97 12.24 -13.84
C LEU A 69 -11.09 11.61 -15.23
N PHE A 70 -12.21 10.95 -15.54
CA PHE A 70 -12.43 10.32 -16.85
C PHE A 70 -12.36 11.35 -17.98
N LYS A 71 -13.05 12.49 -17.87
CA LYS A 71 -13.02 13.57 -18.85
C LYS A 71 -11.61 14.12 -19.07
N SER A 72 -10.81 14.23 -18.00
CA SER A 72 -9.42 14.70 -18.09
C SER A 72 -8.48 13.78 -18.85
N MET A 73 -8.85 12.50 -19.04
CA MET A 73 -8.11 11.54 -19.87
C MET A 73 -8.44 11.64 -21.36
N LEU A 74 -9.53 12.30 -21.71
CA LEU A 74 -9.99 12.45 -23.10
C LEU A 74 -9.45 13.75 -23.70
N LYS A 75 -8.65 13.67 -24.77
CA LYS A 75 -8.02 14.84 -25.41
C LYS A 75 -9.00 15.96 -25.78
N PHE A 76 -10.20 15.58 -26.25
CA PHE A 76 -11.23 16.54 -26.69
C PHE A 76 -12.01 17.16 -25.51
N GLU A 77 -11.88 16.64 -24.30
CA GLU A 77 -12.51 17.17 -23.08
C GLU A 77 -11.50 17.88 -22.16
N ALA A 78 -10.29 17.34 -22.02
CA ALA A 78 -9.32 17.75 -21.01
C ALA A 78 -9.02 19.25 -20.97
N PHE A 79 -9.01 19.90 -22.11
CA PHE A 79 -8.65 21.32 -22.26
C PHE A 79 -9.85 22.26 -22.37
N LYS A 80 -11.08 21.76 -22.22
CA LYS A 80 -12.28 22.61 -22.12
C LYS A 80 -12.25 23.41 -20.83
N GLU A 81 -12.63 24.67 -20.92
CA GLU A 81 -12.76 25.56 -19.78
C GLU A 81 -14.07 25.31 -19.03
N VAL A 82 -13.97 25.29 -17.70
CA VAL A 82 -15.07 25.17 -16.75
C VAL A 82 -14.89 26.21 -15.66
N ASP A 83 -15.95 26.47 -14.89
CA ASP A 83 -15.84 27.36 -13.73
C ASP A 83 -14.85 26.80 -12.73
N SER A 84 -13.96 27.67 -12.22
CA SER A 84 -12.94 27.29 -11.27
C SER A 84 -13.56 26.90 -9.92
N THR A 85 -13.07 25.77 -9.37
CA THR A 85 -13.41 25.33 -8.01
C THR A 85 -12.20 25.49 -7.06
N LYS A 86 -11.21 26.29 -7.41
CA LYS A 86 -10.08 26.62 -6.52
C LYS A 86 -10.58 27.40 -5.32
N ARG A 87 -10.04 27.10 -4.15
CA ARG A 87 -10.35 27.87 -2.94
C ARG A 87 -9.88 29.33 -3.14
N GLY A 88 -10.78 30.30 -2.99
CA GLY A 88 -10.48 31.72 -3.16
C GLY A 88 -10.39 32.20 -4.61
N HIS A 89 -10.93 31.43 -5.58
CA HIS A 89 -11.03 31.86 -6.98
C HIS A 89 -11.85 33.14 -7.11
N ALA A 90 -11.53 33.97 -8.12
CA ALA A 90 -12.31 35.15 -8.44
C ALA A 90 -13.63 34.77 -9.12
N PHE A 91 -14.64 35.63 -9.00
CA PHE A 91 -15.92 35.42 -9.68
C PHE A 91 -15.70 35.35 -11.22
N GLY A 92 -16.18 34.27 -11.85
CA GLY A 92 -16.02 34.03 -13.28
C GLY A 92 -14.65 33.50 -13.69
N GLU A 93 -13.76 33.19 -12.73
CA GLU A 93 -12.48 32.52 -13.05
C GLU A 93 -12.72 31.15 -13.67
N LYS A 94 -12.02 30.88 -14.77
CA LYS A 94 -12.08 29.59 -15.48
C LYS A 94 -10.80 28.80 -15.23
N GLU A 95 -10.91 27.50 -15.33
CA GLU A 95 -9.80 26.55 -15.36
C GLU A 95 -10.09 25.42 -16.32
N THR A 96 -9.07 24.69 -16.77
CA THR A 96 -9.30 23.54 -17.64
C THR A 96 -9.82 22.35 -16.81
N ILE A 97 -10.57 21.44 -17.45
CA ILE A 97 -10.97 20.17 -16.85
C ILE A 97 -9.74 19.41 -16.34
N LEU A 98 -8.61 19.46 -17.07
CA LEU A 98 -7.36 18.85 -16.67
C LEU A 98 -6.83 19.43 -15.35
N ASP A 99 -6.74 20.76 -15.24
CA ASP A 99 -6.21 21.42 -14.02
C ASP A 99 -7.09 21.12 -12.81
N GLN A 100 -8.42 21.16 -13.02
CA GLN A 100 -9.39 20.80 -11.98
C GLN A 100 -9.21 19.35 -11.54
N ALA A 101 -9.05 18.41 -12.50
CA ALA A 101 -8.85 16.99 -12.20
C ALA A 101 -7.54 16.70 -11.45
N LEU A 102 -6.42 17.33 -11.88
CA LEU A 102 -5.11 17.19 -11.22
C LEU A 102 -5.12 17.67 -9.78
N ARG A 103 -5.91 18.72 -9.47
CA ARG A 103 -6.12 19.19 -8.11
C ARG A 103 -7.03 18.24 -7.34
N THR A 104 -8.14 17.81 -7.94
CA THR A 104 -9.14 16.94 -7.31
C THR A 104 -8.55 15.59 -6.92
N VAL A 105 -7.78 14.93 -7.78
CA VAL A 105 -7.16 13.65 -7.42
C VAL A 105 -6.19 13.78 -6.24
N THR A 106 -5.52 14.92 -6.11
CA THR A 106 -4.66 15.22 -4.96
C THR A 106 -5.49 15.37 -3.68
N ASN A 107 -6.61 16.10 -3.75
CA ASN A 107 -7.50 16.29 -2.61
C ASN A 107 -8.13 14.97 -2.16
N VAL A 108 -8.58 14.14 -3.11
CA VAL A 108 -9.13 12.80 -2.82
C VAL A 108 -8.06 11.91 -2.17
N LYS A 109 -6.83 11.92 -2.69
CA LYS A 109 -5.72 11.17 -2.09
C LYS A 109 -5.43 11.61 -0.66
N ASN A 110 -5.40 12.92 -0.40
CA ASN A 110 -5.19 13.46 0.94
C ASN A 110 -6.34 13.10 1.88
N ARG A 111 -7.59 13.17 1.41
CA ARG A 111 -8.77 12.74 2.17
C ARG A 111 -8.72 11.26 2.53
N GLN A 112 -8.34 10.42 1.57
CA GLN A 112 -8.14 8.99 1.78
C GLN A 112 -7.02 8.71 2.79
N THR A 113 -5.89 9.39 2.69
CA THR A 113 -4.77 9.24 3.64
C THR A 113 -5.20 9.57 5.06
N LYS A 114 -5.89 10.71 5.27
CA LYS A 114 -6.43 11.07 6.59
C LYS A 114 -7.42 10.05 7.15
N ALA A 115 -8.26 9.47 6.29
CA ALA A 115 -9.18 8.42 6.70
C ALA A 115 -8.44 7.12 7.08
N GLN A 116 -7.37 6.78 6.35
CA GLN A 116 -6.50 5.65 6.72
C GLN A 116 -5.81 5.87 8.05
N ASP A 117 -5.22 7.05 8.28
CA ASP A 117 -4.48 7.36 9.51
C ASP A 117 -5.42 7.30 10.72
N LYS A 118 -6.61 7.90 10.62
CA LYS A 118 -7.66 7.79 11.67
C LYS A 118 -8.10 6.34 11.89
N GLY A 119 -8.26 5.56 10.81
CA GLY A 119 -8.61 4.15 10.92
C GLY A 119 -7.51 3.33 11.58
N MET A 120 -6.25 3.64 11.31
CA MET A 120 -5.12 2.98 11.97
C MET A 120 -5.07 3.28 13.46
N GLU A 121 -5.22 4.55 13.87
CA GLU A 121 -5.27 4.93 15.28
C GLU A 121 -6.37 4.16 16.04
N HIS A 122 -7.56 4.06 15.43
CA HIS A 122 -8.67 3.29 16.01
C HIS A 122 -8.32 1.81 16.15
N LEU A 123 -7.79 1.18 15.12
CA LEU A 123 -7.45 -0.25 15.17
C LEU A 123 -6.26 -0.54 16.09
N GLU A 124 -5.31 0.39 16.23
CA GLU A 124 -4.21 0.25 17.20
C GLU A 124 -4.72 0.20 18.64
N SER A 125 -5.72 1.00 18.98
CA SER A 125 -6.35 0.90 20.32
C SER A 125 -7.02 -0.46 20.54
N LEU A 126 -7.59 -1.08 19.51
CA LEU A 126 -8.20 -2.40 19.61
C LEU A 126 -7.16 -3.53 19.77
N ILE A 127 -5.95 -3.37 19.22
CA ILE A 127 -4.88 -4.37 19.41
C ILE A 127 -4.55 -4.52 20.89
N GLU A 128 -4.37 -3.39 21.59
CA GLU A 128 -4.06 -3.39 23.02
C GLU A 128 -5.25 -3.86 23.87
N GLU A 129 -6.44 -3.34 23.60
CA GLU A 129 -7.66 -3.64 24.35
C GLU A 129 -8.04 -5.12 24.27
N LYS A 130 -7.91 -5.73 23.09
CA LYS A 130 -8.34 -7.10 22.81
C LYS A 130 -7.19 -8.12 22.73
N HIS A 131 -5.99 -7.70 23.07
CA HIS A 131 -4.79 -8.56 23.04
C HIS A 131 -4.58 -9.30 21.71
N LEU A 132 -4.85 -8.62 20.57
CA LEU A 132 -4.82 -9.26 19.25
C LEU A 132 -3.42 -9.75 18.83
N LEU A 133 -2.37 -9.36 19.53
CA LEU A 133 -1.02 -9.87 19.31
C LEU A 133 -0.76 -11.25 19.93
N ASP A 134 -1.69 -11.79 20.73
CA ASP A 134 -1.59 -13.15 21.24
C ASP A 134 -1.80 -14.19 20.12
N ASP A 135 -2.51 -13.78 19.05
CA ASP A 135 -2.78 -14.60 17.87
C ASP A 135 -1.74 -14.40 16.76
N LYS A 136 -1.53 -15.40 15.91
CA LYS A 136 -0.68 -15.33 14.72
C LYS A 136 -1.29 -14.51 13.58
N VAL A 137 -2.59 -14.22 13.65
CA VAL A 137 -3.34 -13.43 12.69
C VAL A 137 -3.98 -12.25 13.40
N LEU A 138 -3.75 -11.03 12.90
CA LEU A 138 -4.48 -9.86 13.37
C LEU A 138 -5.91 -9.89 12.81
N LEU A 139 -6.87 -10.29 13.60
CA LEU A 139 -8.28 -10.36 13.22
C LEU A 139 -9.09 -9.23 13.86
N PHE A 140 -9.47 -8.25 13.06
CA PHE A 140 -10.35 -7.16 13.46
C PHE A 140 -11.80 -7.45 13.06
N LEU A 141 -12.68 -7.53 14.04
CA LEU A 141 -14.13 -7.67 13.88
C LEU A 141 -14.80 -6.35 14.24
N LEU A 142 -15.31 -5.65 13.22
CA LEU A 142 -15.78 -4.27 13.31
C LEU A 142 -17.29 -4.17 13.10
N ASN A 143 -17.90 -3.12 13.66
CA ASN A 143 -19.26 -2.74 13.32
C ASN A 143 -19.31 -1.92 12.01
N PRO A 144 -20.48 -1.87 11.35
CA PRO A 144 -20.66 -1.02 10.18
C PRO A 144 -20.34 0.45 10.47
N GLY A 145 -19.51 1.05 9.62
CA GLY A 145 -19.14 2.48 9.71
C GLY A 145 -17.87 2.79 10.52
N GLU A 146 -17.28 1.83 11.25
CA GLU A 146 -16.01 2.06 11.95
C GLU A 146 -14.84 2.27 10.95
N ILE A 147 -14.79 1.47 9.91
CA ILE A 147 -13.81 1.62 8.80
C ILE A 147 -14.56 1.58 7.47
N ASP A 148 -14.21 2.48 6.54
CA ASP A 148 -14.71 2.40 5.17
C ASP A 148 -14.15 1.15 4.47
N LYS A 149 -15.04 0.30 3.98
CA LYS A 149 -14.70 -0.95 3.28
C LYS A 149 -13.74 -0.75 2.11
N ASN A 150 -13.80 0.40 1.44
CA ASN A 150 -12.94 0.71 0.29
C ASN A 150 -11.48 0.94 0.66
N ILE A 151 -11.18 1.24 1.93
CA ILE A 151 -9.83 1.45 2.43
C ILE A 151 -9.37 0.37 3.41
N ALA A 152 -10.25 -0.54 3.85
CA ALA A 152 -9.91 -1.62 4.78
C ALA A 152 -8.70 -2.43 4.33
N GLY A 153 -8.65 -2.82 3.04
CA GLY A 153 -7.50 -3.54 2.48
C GLY A 153 -6.20 -2.73 2.42
N LEU A 154 -6.26 -1.39 2.38
CA LEU A 154 -5.07 -0.54 2.45
C LEU A 154 -4.53 -0.47 3.89
N ILE A 155 -5.45 -0.40 4.86
CA ILE A 155 -5.10 -0.42 6.28
C ILE A 155 -4.55 -1.81 6.66
N ALA A 156 -5.19 -2.89 6.21
CA ALA A 156 -4.69 -4.25 6.44
C ALA A 156 -3.25 -4.46 5.93
N ASN A 157 -2.89 -3.90 4.77
CA ASN A 157 -1.51 -3.92 4.28
C ASN A 157 -0.53 -3.18 5.22
N LYS A 158 -0.94 -2.04 5.79
CA LYS A 158 -0.10 -1.28 6.73
C LYS A 158 0.10 -2.06 8.04
N PHE A 159 -0.95 -2.68 8.58
CA PHE A 159 -0.86 -3.50 9.78
C PHE A 159 -0.02 -4.75 9.54
N MET A 160 -0.24 -5.47 8.44
CA MET A 160 0.58 -6.60 8.05
C MET A 160 2.06 -6.22 8.00
N ALA A 161 2.38 -5.07 7.36
CA ALA A 161 3.76 -4.60 7.27
C ALA A 161 4.35 -4.14 8.61
N LYS A 162 3.53 -3.52 9.50
CA LYS A 162 3.99 -3.04 10.83
C LYS A 162 4.23 -4.19 11.80
N TYR A 163 3.31 -5.15 11.87
CA TYR A 163 3.32 -6.23 12.85
C TYR A 163 3.89 -7.54 12.32
N GLN A 164 4.24 -7.61 11.03
CA GLN A 164 4.79 -8.79 10.36
C GLN A 164 3.92 -10.05 10.54
N ARG A 165 2.60 -9.87 10.51
CA ARG A 165 1.58 -10.93 10.65
C ARG A 165 0.49 -10.77 9.60
N PRO A 166 -0.17 -11.86 9.17
CA PRO A 166 -1.38 -11.77 8.38
C PRO A 166 -2.43 -10.90 9.09
N CYS A 167 -3.20 -10.14 8.32
CA CYS A 167 -4.16 -9.19 8.87
C CYS A 167 -5.51 -9.29 8.14
N CYS A 168 -6.58 -9.47 8.91
CA CYS A 168 -7.97 -9.48 8.45
C CYS A 168 -8.74 -8.31 9.08
N ILE A 169 -9.33 -7.45 8.26
CA ILE A 169 -10.23 -6.38 8.68
C ILE A 169 -11.61 -6.69 8.12
N LEU A 170 -12.50 -7.15 9.00
CA LEU A 170 -13.82 -7.65 8.65
C LEU A 170 -14.90 -6.82 9.35
N THR A 171 -15.96 -6.48 8.63
CA THR A 171 -17.10 -5.72 9.15
C THR A 171 -18.33 -6.62 9.24
N LYS A 172 -19.09 -6.48 10.30
CA LYS A 172 -20.36 -7.20 10.53
C LYS A 172 -21.35 -6.92 9.40
N VAL A 173 -21.91 -8.00 8.86
CA VAL A 173 -22.96 -7.99 7.84
C VAL A 173 -24.11 -8.85 8.36
N VAL A 174 -25.32 -8.34 8.27
CA VAL A 174 -26.56 -9.07 8.57
C VAL A 174 -27.26 -9.27 7.24
N ASP A 175 -27.56 -10.50 6.89
CA ASP A 175 -28.30 -10.81 5.66
C ASP A 175 -29.80 -10.62 5.83
N LYS A 176 -30.56 -10.92 4.77
CA LYS A 176 -32.03 -10.74 4.74
C LYS A 176 -32.75 -11.69 5.68
N ASP A 177 -32.15 -12.81 6.01
CA ASP A 177 -32.73 -13.86 6.86
C ASP A 177 -32.29 -13.71 8.32
N GLY A 178 -31.44 -12.71 8.62
CA GLY A 178 -30.95 -12.39 9.95
C GLY A 178 -29.65 -13.13 10.32
N ALA A 179 -29.05 -13.90 9.42
CA ALA A 179 -27.73 -14.50 9.65
C ALA A 179 -26.65 -13.43 9.71
N ILE A 180 -25.70 -13.59 10.61
CA ILE A 180 -24.60 -12.66 10.82
C ILE A 180 -23.30 -13.27 10.31
N SER A 181 -22.57 -12.48 9.55
CA SER A 181 -21.21 -12.80 9.11
C SER A 181 -20.30 -11.60 9.29
N TYR A 182 -18.99 -11.83 9.27
CA TYR A 182 -17.98 -10.80 9.20
C TYR A 182 -17.29 -10.88 7.84
N GLN A 183 -17.32 -9.78 7.08
CA GLN A 183 -16.85 -9.75 5.70
C GLN A 183 -15.93 -8.55 5.47
N GLY A 184 -14.84 -8.76 4.70
CA GLY A 184 -13.92 -7.67 4.44
C GLY A 184 -12.67 -8.06 3.68
N SER A 185 -11.52 -7.56 4.12
CA SER A 185 -10.24 -7.72 3.43
C SER A 185 -9.24 -8.49 4.28
N ALA A 186 -8.57 -9.46 3.68
CA ALA A 186 -7.47 -10.22 4.26
C ALA A 186 -6.15 -9.99 3.51
N ARG A 187 -5.05 -10.01 4.26
CA ARG A 187 -3.68 -9.89 3.75
C ARG A 187 -2.79 -10.94 4.39
N GLY A 188 -2.10 -11.73 3.57
CA GLY A 188 -1.01 -12.60 4.00
C GLY A 188 0.27 -11.80 4.26
N CYS A 189 1.28 -12.44 4.82
CA CYS A 189 2.57 -11.82 5.13
C CYS A 189 3.71 -12.60 4.47
N ASP A 190 4.02 -12.27 3.21
CA ASP A 190 5.05 -12.94 2.42
C ASP A 190 6.44 -12.84 3.06
N ARG A 191 6.71 -11.75 3.80
CA ARG A 191 8.00 -11.53 4.48
C ARG A 191 8.28 -12.52 5.61
N THR A 192 7.25 -13.12 6.17
CA THR A 192 7.38 -14.19 7.17
C THR A 192 7.17 -15.59 6.56
N GLY A 193 7.08 -15.67 5.24
CA GLY A 193 6.93 -16.93 4.51
C GLY A 193 5.46 -17.38 4.35
N VAL A 194 4.48 -16.57 4.75
CA VAL A 194 3.05 -16.91 4.60
C VAL A 194 2.57 -16.53 3.20
N ASN A 195 2.87 -17.37 2.23
CA ASN A 195 2.57 -17.13 0.80
C ASN A 195 1.21 -17.70 0.37
N ASN A 196 0.56 -18.50 1.20
CA ASN A 196 -0.67 -19.24 0.92
C ASN A 196 -1.79 -18.94 1.93
N PHE A 197 -1.85 -17.71 2.45
CA PHE A 197 -2.79 -17.37 3.51
C PHE A 197 -4.26 -17.59 3.14
N LYS A 198 -4.62 -17.41 1.87
CA LYS A 198 -5.97 -17.70 1.38
C LYS A 198 -6.34 -19.17 1.56
N ASP A 199 -5.44 -20.09 1.21
CA ASP A 199 -5.67 -21.53 1.37
C ASP A 199 -5.75 -21.91 2.85
N ILE A 200 -4.89 -21.33 3.70
CA ILE A 200 -4.95 -21.53 5.16
C ILE A 200 -6.32 -21.11 5.71
N CYS A 201 -6.85 -19.96 5.27
CA CYS A 201 -8.20 -19.53 5.67
C CYS A 201 -9.28 -20.51 5.21
N ALA A 202 -9.23 -20.96 3.95
CA ALA A 202 -10.19 -21.90 3.39
C ALA A 202 -10.18 -23.26 4.13
N GLU A 203 -9.00 -23.76 4.47
CA GLU A 203 -8.83 -25.03 5.20
C GLU A 203 -9.41 -25.01 6.62
N THR A 204 -9.71 -23.84 7.18
CA THR A 204 -10.41 -23.75 8.47
C THR A 204 -11.83 -24.31 8.42
N GLY A 205 -12.48 -24.25 7.24
CA GLY A 205 -13.87 -24.65 7.04
C GLY A 205 -14.91 -23.70 7.64
N CYS A 206 -14.47 -22.53 8.17
CA CYS A 206 -15.34 -21.52 8.80
C CYS A 206 -15.68 -20.36 7.87
N THR A 207 -15.09 -20.35 6.68
CA THR A 207 -15.21 -19.25 5.71
C THR A 207 -16.43 -19.43 4.81
N LEU A 208 -17.03 -18.32 4.41
CA LEU A 208 -18.12 -18.26 3.43
C LEU A 208 -17.56 -18.13 2.01
N TYR A 209 -16.46 -17.39 1.88
CA TYR A 209 -15.74 -17.19 0.62
C TYR A 209 -14.33 -16.65 0.88
N GLU A 210 -13.40 -16.92 -0.05
CA GLU A 210 -12.07 -16.36 -0.17
C GLU A 210 -11.83 -15.95 -1.64
N GLU A 211 -12.02 -14.66 -1.95
CA GLU A 211 -11.97 -14.17 -3.33
C GLU A 211 -10.76 -13.26 -3.57
N GLY A 212 -9.82 -13.69 -4.42
CA GLY A 212 -8.64 -12.91 -4.80
C GLY A 212 -7.37 -13.73 -4.89
N HIS A 213 -6.23 -13.07 -4.66
CA HIS A 213 -4.90 -13.68 -4.70
C HIS A 213 -4.52 -14.29 -3.35
N GLN A 214 -3.52 -15.17 -3.34
CA GLN A 214 -3.07 -15.86 -2.11
C GLN A 214 -2.71 -14.91 -0.95
N GLY A 215 -2.04 -13.80 -1.24
CA GLY A 215 -1.63 -12.81 -0.23
C GLY A 215 -2.59 -11.62 -0.08
N ALA A 216 -3.66 -11.49 -0.90
CA ALA A 216 -4.58 -10.34 -0.85
C ALA A 216 -5.95 -10.71 -1.41
N PHE A 217 -6.94 -10.88 -0.54
CA PHE A 217 -8.26 -11.38 -0.93
C PHE A 217 -9.38 -10.81 -0.06
N GLY A 218 -10.62 -10.94 -0.55
CA GLY A 218 -11.84 -10.75 0.23
C GLY A 218 -12.12 -12.00 1.05
N LEU A 219 -12.50 -11.83 2.30
CA LEU A 219 -12.79 -12.91 3.24
C LEU A 219 -14.15 -12.70 3.89
N GLY A 220 -14.93 -13.75 3.97
CA GLY A 220 -16.15 -13.80 4.77
C GLY A 220 -16.09 -14.95 5.76
N ILE A 221 -16.40 -14.70 7.03
CA ILE A 221 -16.47 -15.71 8.09
C ILE A 221 -17.90 -15.70 8.65
N ARG A 222 -18.47 -16.90 8.87
CA ARG A 222 -19.77 -17.05 9.51
C ARG A 222 -19.66 -16.68 10.98
N PHE A 223 -20.73 -16.09 11.54
CA PHE A 223 -20.77 -15.73 12.96
C PHE A 223 -21.98 -16.36 13.66
N SER A 224 -23.17 -16.29 13.06
CA SER A 224 -24.35 -16.97 13.57
C SER A 224 -25.34 -17.31 12.45
N GLU A 225 -26.07 -18.40 12.62
CA GLU A 225 -27.22 -18.75 11.79
C GLU A 225 -28.46 -17.95 12.21
N PRO A 226 -29.50 -17.84 11.37
CA PRO A 226 -30.76 -17.18 11.71
C PRO A 226 -31.41 -17.84 12.93
N GLY A 227 -31.70 -17.06 13.98
CA GLY A 227 -32.38 -17.55 15.17
C GLY A 227 -31.51 -18.36 16.14
N ALA A 228 -30.20 -18.44 15.93
CA ALA A 228 -29.28 -19.06 16.87
C ALA A 228 -28.92 -18.08 18.00
N GLU A 229 -29.49 -18.27 19.19
CA GLU A 229 -29.17 -17.43 20.36
C GLU A 229 -27.99 -17.96 21.18
N GLU A 230 -27.64 -19.25 21.09
CA GLU A 230 -26.73 -19.91 22.02
C GLU A 230 -25.28 -20.10 21.52
N VAL A 231 -25.00 -20.05 20.20
CA VAL A 231 -23.66 -20.34 19.64
C VAL A 231 -23.23 -19.23 18.68
N GLN A 232 -23.11 -18.00 19.20
CA GLN A 232 -22.61 -16.89 18.41
C GLN A 232 -21.09 -16.81 18.48
N GLY A 233 -20.45 -16.85 17.30
CA GLY A 233 -19.01 -16.62 17.18
C GLY A 233 -18.13 -17.86 17.33
N GLU A 234 -18.69 -19.09 17.44
CA GLU A 234 -17.91 -20.32 17.51
C GLU A 234 -16.98 -20.46 16.29
N GLU A 235 -17.47 -20.19 15.08
CA GLU A 235 -16.66 -20.24 13.88
C GLU A 235 -15.50 -19.24 13.87
N ILE A 236 -15.62 -18.10 14.56
CA ILE A 236 -14.52 -17.16 14.74
C ILE A 236 -13.43 -17.76 15.62
N LEU A 237 -13.83 -18.42 16.72
CA LEU A 237 -12.86 -19.08 17.60
C LEU A 237 -12.18 -20.24 16.90
N ILE A 238 -12.92 -21.06 16.17
CA ILE A 238 -12.37 -22.18 15.37
C ILE A 238 -11.45 -21.63 14.27
N PHE A 239 -11.82 -20.53 13.62
CA PHE A 239 -10.97 -19.86 12.63
C PHE A 239 -9.64 -19.43 13.24
N LEU A 240 -9.65 -18.75 14.39
CA LEU A 240 -8.43 -18.33 15.09
C LEU A 240 -7.58 -19.52 15.53
N GLU A 241 -8.18 -20.55 16.17
CA GLU A 241 -7.48 -21.74 16.61
C GLU A 241 -6.76 -22.44 15.44
N LYS A 242 -7.48 -22.69 14.34
CA LYS A 242 -6.92 -23.38 13.17
C LYS A 242 -5.86 -22.55 12.45
N THR A 243 -6.06 -21.24 12.32
CA THR A 243 -5.05 -20.37 11.72
C THR A 243 -3.80 -20.24 12.60
N ASN A 244 -3.97 -20.16 13.93
CA ASN A 244 -2.85 -20.15 14.86
C ASN A 244 -2.06 -21.47 14.80
N GLU A 245 -2.73 -22.61 14.74
CA GLU A 245 -2.07 -23.90 14.59
C GLU A 245 -1.32 -24.03 13.25
N ALA A 246 -1.93 -23.58 12.15
CA ALA A 246 -1.29 -23.59 10.83
C ALA A 246 -0.06 -22.68 10.75
N LEU A 247 -0.02 -21.62 11.55
CA LEU A 247 1.05 -20.62 11.56
C LEU A 247 1.97 -20.70 12.78
N LYS A 248 1.84 -21.70 13.63
CA LYS A 248 2.58 -21.81 14.90
C LYS A 248 4.10 -21.78 14.73
N ASP A 249 4.60 -22.40 13.66
CA ASP A 249 6.04 -22.51 13.37
C ASP A 249 6.58 -21.33 12.54
N ILE A 250 5.71 -20.38 12.15
CA ILE A 250 6.10 -19.19 11.41
C ILE A 250 6.68 -18.17 12.39
N SER A 251 7.91 -17.72 12.08
CA SER A 251 8.55 -16.62 12.81
C SER A 251 7.86 -15.30 12.52
N ASP A 252 7.73 -14.44 13.54
CA ASP A 252 7.28 -13.06 13.39
C ASP A 252 8.43 -12.14 12.89
N GLU A 253 9.64 -12.69 12.70
CA GLU A 253 10.78 -11.96 12.16
C GLU A 253 10.73 -11.94 10.62
N PRO A 254 10.90 -10.76 10.00
CA PRO A 254 10.85 -10.66 8.55
C PRO A 254 12.08 -11.29 7.89
N ILE A 255 11.85 -12.06 6.83
CA ILE A 255 12.91 -12.61 5.99
C ILE A 255 13.21 -11.60 4.87
N TYR A 256 14.48 -11.20 4.76
CA TYR A 256 14.95 -10.34 3.68
C TYR A 256 15.79 -11.15 2.71
N TRP A 257 15.28 -11.31 1.48
CA TRP A 257 16.05 -11.86 0.37
C TRP A 257 16.94 -10.76 -0.21
N VAL A 258 18.22 -11.04 -0.35
CA VAL A 258 19.20 -10.08 -0.88
C VAL A 258 19.87 -10.66 -2.13
N ASP A 259 20.07 -9.81 -3.14
CA ASP A 259 20.69 -10.21 -4.41
C ASP A 259 22.20 -10.12 -4.32
N TYR A 260 22.72 -9.22 -3.49
CA TYR A 260 24.17 -9.05 -3.33
C TYR A 260 24.56 -8.58 -1.92
N ILE A 261 25.74 -9.00 -1.47
CA ILE A 261 26.29 -8.63 -0.16
C ILE A 261 27.58 -7.84 -0.36
N PHE A 262 27.64 -6.61 0.16
CA PHE A 262 28.85 -5.84 0.29
C PHE A 262 29.45 -6.00 1.70
N GLU A 263 30.78 -6.04 1.79
CA GLU A 263 31.47 -5.84 3.04
C GLU A 263 31.61 -4.32 3.31
N GLU A 264 31.58 -3.89 4.59
CA GLU A 264 31.66 -2.48 5.00
C GLU A 264 32.78 -1.70 4.29
N ASN A 265 33.95 -2.33 4.15
CA ASN A 265 35.15 -1.72 3.58
C ASN A 265 35.23 -1.80 2.05
N ASN A 266 34.27 -2.45 1.39
CA ASN A 266 34.30 -2.70 -0.04
C ASN A 266 32.90 -2.54 -0.68
N ILE A 267 32.31 -1.36 -0.48
CA ILE A 267 31.06 -0.99 -1.13
C ILE A 267 31.39 -0.54 -2.55
N ASP A 268 30.96 -1.33 -3.54
CA ASP A 268 31.13 -1.00 -4.95
C ASP A 268 30.06 0.03 -5.38
N THR A 269 30.45 1.30 -5.34
CA THR A 269 29.58 2.42 -5.73
C THR A 269 29.26 2.41 -7.21
N ASP A 270 30.14 1.92 -8.08
CA ASP A 270 29.91 1.86 -9.53
C ASP A 270 28.85 0.82 -9.86
N ALA A 271 28.86 -0.31 -9.15
CA ALA A 271 27.79 -1.31 -9.26
C ALA A 271 26.44 -0.75 -8.81
N ILE A 272 26.39 0.00 -7.70
CA ILE A 272 25.16 0.65 -7.21
C ILE A 272 24.64 1.68 -8.23
N ILE A 273 25.52 2.51 -8.80
CA ILE A 273 25.16 3.48 -9.84
C ILE A 273 24.64 2.74 -11.08
N SER A 274 25.31 1.67 -11.51
CA SER A 274 24.86 0.87 -12.64
C SER A 274 23.47 0.25 -12.42
N ILE A 275 23.17 -0.23 -11.21
CA ILE A 275 21.82 -0.70 -10.85
C ILE A 275 20.81 0.44 -10.97
N ALA A 276 21.12 1.62 -10.42
CA ALA A 276 20.24 2.79 -10.47
C ALA A 276 19.97 3.27 -11.90
N ASP A 277 20.96 3.21 -12.79
CA ASP A 277 20.82 3.56 -14.21
C ASP A 277 19.87 2.61 -14.98
N HIS A 278 19.60 1.44 -14.40
CA HIS A 278 18.70 0.44 -14.96
C HIS A 278 17.33 0.39 -14.28
N ASP A 279 16.92 1.45 -13.58
CA ASP A 279 15.64 1.56 -12.84
C ASP A 279 14.39 1.33 -13.71
N TYR A 280 14.50 1.47 -15.03
CA TYR A 280 13.44 1.17 -15.99
C TYR A 280 13.14 -0.33 -16.19
N LEU A 281 13.97 -1.21 -15.63
CA LEU A 281 13.77 -2.66 -15.69
C LEU A 281 12.88 -3.18 -14.57
N TRP A 282 12.78 -2.46 -13.46
CA TRP A 282 12.12 -2.91 -12.23
C TRP A 282 10.63 -2.58 -12.22
N GLY A 283 9.83 -3.41 -11.56
CA GLY A 283 8.38 -3.24 -11.38
C GLY A 283 7.65 -4.57 -11.25
N LYS A 284 6.44 -4.66 -11.73
CA LYS A 284 5.58 -5.85 -11.53
C LYS A 284 6.28 -7.14 -11.95
N ASP A 285 6.50 -8.04 -10.99
CA ASP A 285 7.14 -9.36 -11.09
C ASP A 285 8.65 -9.33 -11.45
N VAL A 286 9.28 -8.15 -11.44
CA VAL A 286 10.73 -7.97 -11.53
C VAL A 286 11.13 -6.97 -10.46
N ASP A 287 11.48 -7.49 -9.31
CA ASP A 287 11.77 -6.68 -8.13
C ASP A 287 13.06 -5.89 -8.29
N GLU A 288 13.14 -4.76 -7.61
CA GLU A 288 14.36 -3.98 -7.48
C GLU A 288 15.41 -4.80 -6.71
N PRO A 289 16.68 -4.83 -7.13
CA PRO A 289 17.70 -5.59 -6.42
C PRO A 289 17.92 -5.07 -5.01
N PHE A 290 17.93 -5.97 -4.04
CA PHE A 290 18.28 -5.68 -2.66
C PHE A 290 19.75 -5.98 -2.40
N VAL A 291 20.45 -5.01 -1.83
CA VAL A 291 21.83 -5.17 -1.40
C VAL A 291 21.93 -5.12 0.13
N TYR A 292 22.79 -5.95 0.68
CA TYR A 292 23.08 -5.98 2.12
C TYR A 292 24.52 -5.55 2.35
N ILE A 293 24.74 -4.64 3.29
CA ILE A 293 26.08 -4.25 3.73
C ILE A 293 26.38 -4.96 5.05
N LYS A 294 27.26 -5.95 5.00
CA LYS A 294 27.63 -6.77 6.14
C LYS A 294 28.62 -6.03 7.05
N ASN A 295 28.49 -6.28 8.35
CA ASN A 295 29.36 -5.73 9.38
C ASN A 295 29.41 -4.20 9.48
N LEU A 296 28.43 -3.50 8.89
CA LEU A 296 28.33 -2.05 8.94
C LEU A 296 28.13 -1.59 10.39
N LYS A 297 29.10 -0.86 10.93
CA LYS A 297 29.03 -0.25 12.25
C LYS A 297 28.44 1.15 12.13
N ILE A 298 27.23 1.31 12.63
CA ILE A 298 26.53 2.60 12.64
C ILE A 298 26.66 3.22 14.03
N THR A 299 27.20 4.45 14.10
CA THR A 299 27.32 5.22 15.32
C THR A 299 26.32 6.37 15.33
N LYS A 300 25.99 6.91 16.51
CA LYS A 300 24.96 7.95 16.65
C LYS A 300 25.26 9.22 15.84
N ASP A 301 26.51 9.59 15.71
CA ASP A 301 26.96 10.74 14.93
C ASP A 301 26.78 10.58 13.41
N MET A 302 26.62 9.35 12.94
CA MET A 302 26.34 9.07 11.54
C MET A 302 24.86 9.25 11.18
N ILE A 303 23.95 9.26 12.17
CA ILE A 303 22.51 9.23 11.96
C ILE A 303 21.93 10.64 12.10
N GLN A 304 21.11 11.06 11.14
CA GLN A 304 20.41 12.34 11.13
C GLN A 304 18.95 12.18 10.76
N LEU A 305 18.05 12.85 11.49
CA LEU A 305 16.64 12.98 11.12
C LEU A 305 16.45 14.29 10.35
N LEU A 306 16.10 14.17 9.07
CA LEU A 306 15.86 15.31 8.19
C LEU A 306 14.36 15.56 8.07
N LYS A 307 13.94 16.81 8.35
CA LYS A 307 12.53 17.26 8.23
C LYS A 307 11.52 16.36 8.95
N ASN A 308 11.93 15.66 10.00
CA ASN A 308 11.13 14.69 10.79
C ASN A 308 10.48 13.57 9.96
N THR A 309 10.95 13.32 8.75
CA THR A 309 10.35 12.31 7.83
C THR A 309 11.38 11.50 7.08
N THR A 310 12.68 11.74 7.30
CA THR A 310 13.73 11.08 6.54
C THR A 310 14.94 10.81 7.42
N ILE A 311 15.35 9.56 7.55
CA ILE A 311 16.60 9.18 8.20
C ILE A 311 17.70 9.17 7.15
N LYS A 312 18.80 9.86 7.45
CA LYS A 312 20.05 9.80 6.69
C LYS A 312 21.12 9.19 7.57
N ILE A 313 21.80 8.16 7.06
CA ILE A 313 22.99 7.57 7.68
C ILE A 313 24.17 7.89 6.77
N SER A 314 25.12 8.67 7.27
CA SER A 314 26.34 9.03 6.53
C SER A 314 27.38 7.93 6.70
N LEU A 315 27.84 7.35 5.59
CA LEU A 315 28.84 6.30 5.56
C LEU A 315 30.24 6.87 5.25
N PRO A 316 31.30 6.12 5.53
CA PRO A 316 32.62 6.42 4.98
C PRO A 316 32.55 6.57 3.45
N ASN A 317 33.51 7.25 2.86
CA ASN A 317 33.63 7.47 1.40
C ASN A 317 32.51 8.32 0.77
N ASN A 318 31.92 9.27 1.52
CA ASN A 318 30.86 10.16 1.04
C ASN A 318 29.56 9.45 0.56
N CYS A 319 29.37 8.21 0.92
CA CYS A 319 28.11 7.50 0.72
C CYS A 319 27.09 7.85 1.80
N SER A 320 25.82 7.70 1.48
CA SER A 320 24.74 7.85 2.46
C SER A 320 23.64 6.84 2.18
N ILE A 321 23.08 6.27 3.27
CA ILE A 321 21.83 5.52 3.22
C ILE A 321 20.72 6.49 3.58
N ILE A 322 19.64 6.53 2.79
CA ILE A 322 18.50 7.42 3.01
C ILE A 322 17.24 6.58 3.12
N LYS A 323 16.50 6.75 4.22
CA LYS A 323 15.18 6.14 4.42
C LYS A 323 14.13 7.24 4.48
N PHE A 324 13.22 7.24 3.50
CA PHE A 324 12.09 8.15 3.45
C PHE A 324 10.86 7.58 4.18
N GLY A 325 9.95 8.46 4.60
CA GLY A 325 8.68 8.06 5.21
C GLY A 325 8.83 7.49 6.63
N THR A 326 9.87 7.89 7.34
CA THR A 326 10.11 7.57 8.76
C THR A 326 9.41 8.58 9.67
N ASP A 327 9.37 8.28 10.96
CA ASP A 327 8.93 9.18 12.01
C ASP A 327 9.97 9.28 13.13
N GLU A 328 9.66 10.09 14.14
CA GLU A 328 10.55 10.32 15.27
C GLU A 328 10.71 9.09 16.18
N GLU A 329 9.65 8.25 16.26
CA GLU A 329 9.70 7.01 17.04
C GLU A 329 10.69 6.02 16.42
N GLU A 330 10.63 5.82 15.11
CA GLU A 330 11.55 4.95 14.39
C GLU A 330 13.01 5.47 14.44
N PHE A 331 13.17 6.79 14.31
CA PHE A 331 14.49 7.40 14.50
C PHE A 331 15.04 7.13 15.89
N ASN A 332 14.23 7.31 16.94
CA ASN A 332 14.66 7.08 18.33
C ASN A 332 15.02 5.62 18.59
N LYS A 333 14.33 4.65 17.96
CA LYS A 333 14.68 3.22 18.03
C LYS A 333 16.04 2.91 17.41
N LEU A 334 16.41 3.61 16.33
CA LEU A 334 17.74 3.47 15.72
C LEU A 334 18.82 4.23 16.46
N TYR A 335 18.45 5.30 17.16
CA TYR A 335 19.38 6.20 17.86
C TYR A 335 19.66 5.75 19.30
N SER A 336 18.82 4.89 19.89
CA SER A 336 19.00 4.32 21.23
C SER A 336 20.09 3.26 21.26
#